data_4dd262789db9455b34f0204afa753ef7
#
_entry.id   4dd262789db9455b34f0204afa753ef7
#
_cell.length_a   1.000
_cell.length_b   1.000
_cell.length_c   1.000
_cell.angle_alpha   90.00
_cell.angle_beta   90.00
_cell.angle_gamma   90.00
#
_symmetry.space_group_name_H-M   'P 1'
#
loop_
_entity.id
_entity.type
_entity.pdbx_description
1 polymer ?
#
loop_
_entity_poly.entity_id
_entity_poly.type
_entity_poly.pdbx_seq_one_letter_code
_entity_poly.pdbx_strand_id
1 'polypeptide(L)'
;MNLTVKKSFKLNGEIEIPSDKSLSHRAVIFSTLAKGKSIIKNFSKGQDPHSSLEICKVLGAEINEDGQTVFVNSSGILKKPLNDLYCGNSGTTMRLMAGVLSGQNFDSVLSGDESLSRRPMKRVIEPLTLMGANICASDFHAPLNIKSAKLKGITYESKIASAQVKSCVLLAGLFADGVTKYKEIYPSRNHTEIMLKNMGADIYAENDYICIEKSELKPLEISICGDISSAAYFIVAGLIVPNSRIILKNIALNPTRSGIIEVVKQMGGNIEILDQRDACGEVVGDIKVEYSPDMKGIKIGGGIIPTLIDEIPVISLLATQCEGQTVIKDAQDLRNKESDRIKTTVCELQKLGAKIEETTDGMIINGKTSLKGGVETKSYKDHRLAMTLYVAGLICGKEILINDFEWVNISFPEFLELFERLK
;
A
#
# COMPACT_ATOMS: atom_id res chain seq x y z
N MET A 1 3.96 -20.48 10.16
CA MET A 1 2.84 -21.44 9.86
C MET A 1 2.95 -21.89 8.42
N ASN A 2 2.80 -23.20 8.17
CA ASN A 2 2.75 -23.72 6.80
C ASN A 2 1.29 -23.94 6.43
N LEU A 3 0.89 -23.59 5.21
CA LEU A 3 -0.47 -23.72 4.72
C LEU A 3 -0.52 -24.60 3.46
N THR A 4 -1.34 -25.65 3.48
CA THR A 4 -1.65 -26.43 2.28
C THR A 4 -2.87 -25.83 1.59
N VAL A 5 -2.73 -25.53 0.30
CA VAL A 5 -3.81 -24.98 -0.54
C VAL A 5 -4.22 -26.01 -1.58
N LYS A 6 -5.53 -26.26 -1.66
CA LYS A 6 -6.15 -27.19 -2.63
C LYS A 6 -6.88 -26.42 -3.72
N LYS A 7 -7.04 -27.06 -4.87
CA LYS A 7 -7.79 -26.53 -6.00
C LYS A 7 -9.24 -26.21 -5.61
N SER A 8 -9.72 -25.07 -6.07
CA SER A 8 -11.13 -24.68 -5.99
C SER A 8 -11.78 -24.75 -7.39
N PHE A 9 -13.07 -25.06 -7.42
CA PHE A 9 -13.85 -25.16 -8.66
C PHE A 9 -14.86 -24.04 -8.82
N LYS A 10 -15.02 -23.20 -7.78
CA LYS A 10 -15.96 -22.10 -7.75
C LYS A 10 -15.64 -21.18 -6.58
N LEU A 11 -15.79 -19.88 -6.79
CA LEU A 11 -15.86 -18.86 -5.73
C LEU A 11 -17.09 -18.01 -6.00
N ASN A 12 -18.01 -17.92 -5.02
CA ASN A 12 -19.26 -17.21 -5.25
C ASN A 12 -19.75 -16.50 -3.97
N GLY A 13 -20.22 -15.29 -4.12
CA GLY A 13 -20.80 -14.53 -3.03
C GLY A 13 -20.36 -13.08 -3.00
N GLU A 14 -20.72 -12.42 -1.92
CA GLU A 14 -20.39 -11.03 -1.64
C GLU A 14 -19.54 -10.97 -0.36
N ILE A 15 -18.49 -10.17 -0.39
CA ILE A 15 -17.61 -9.94 0.77
C ILE A 15 -17.27 -8.47 0.91
N GLU A 16 -17.09 -8.03 2.15
CA GLU A 16 -16.46 -6.75 2.47
C GLU A 16 -14.96 -6.94 2.58
N ILE A 17 -14.22 -6.10 1.90
CA ILE A 17 -12.75 -6.10 1.96
C ILE A 17 -12.28 -5.25 3.13
N PRO A 18 -11.26 -5.71 3.90
CA PRO A 18 -10.70 -4.91 4.98
C PRO A 18 -10.24 -3.54 4.53
N SER A 19 -10.29 -2.63 5.46
CA SER A 19 -10.00 -1.20 5.29
C SER A 19 -8.64 -0.92 4.67
N ASP A 20 -8.58 0.11 3.82
CA ASP A 20 -7.33 0.55 3.18
C ASP A 20 -6.27 0.92 4.22
N LYS A 21 -5.15 0.21 4.14
CA LYS A 21 -3.99 0.42 5.00
C LYS A 21 -3.41 1.82 4.88
N SER A 22 -3.29 2.33 3.66
CA SER A 22 -2.68 3.64 3.38
C SER A 22 -3.53 4.81 3.90
N LEU A 23 -4.86 4.69 3.82
CA LEU A 23 -5.80 5.65 4.40
C LEU A 23 -5.78 5.58 5.93
N SER A 24 -5.74 4.37 6.52
CA SER A 24 -5.69 4.20 7.98
C SER A 24 -4.46 4.86 8.61
N HIS A 25 -3.27 4.67 8.03
CA HIS A 25 -2.07 5.37 8.47
C HIS A 25 -2.24 6.89 8.47
N ARG A 26 -2.74 7.44 7.34
CA ARG A 26 -2.92 8.88 7.17
C ARG A 26 -3.96 9.42 8.13
N ALA A 27 -5.08 8.74 8.27
CA ALA A 27 -6.17 9.18 9.14
C ALA A 27 -5.70 9.36 10.58
N VAL A 28 -4.96 8.40 11.16
CA VAL A 28 -4.49 8.51 12.55
C VAL A 28 -3.37 9.54 12.69
N ILE A 29 -2.41 9.60 11.75
CA ILE A 29 -1.31 10.57 11.80
C ILE A 29 -1.85 12.00 11.66
N PHE A 30 -2.72 12.26 10.68
CA PHE A 30 -3.22 13.62 10.44
C PHE A 30 -4.20 14.08 11.53
N SER A 31 -5.02 13.14 12.06
CA SER A 31 -5.86 13.44 13.24
C SER A 31 -5.03 13.81 14.46
N THR A 32 -3.83 13.26 14.60
CA THR A 32 -2.91 13.63 15.70
C THR A 32 -2.34 15.05 15.52
N LEU A 33 -2.19 15.52 14.28
CA LEU A 33 -1.75 16.86 13.95
C LEU A 33 -2.89 17.90 14.01
N ALA A 34 -4.16 17.45 14.06
CA ALA A 34 -5.32 18.33 14.13
C ALA A 34 -5.69 18.65 15.58
N LYS A 35 -6.09 19.89 15.84
CA LYS A 35 -6.61 20.27 17.17
C LYS A 35 -8.09 19.92 17.30
N GLY A 36 -8.41 18.98 18.21
CA GLY A 36 -9.78 18.58 18.52
C GLY A 36 -10.01 17.07 18.45
N LYS A 37 -11.26 16.66 18.25
CA LYS A 37 -11.69 15.26 18.25
C LYS A 37 -11.94 14.79 16.82
N SER A 38 -11.23 13.76 16.39
CA SER A 38 -11.43 13.05 15.13
C SER A 38 -12.04 11.66 15.37
N ILE A 39 -12.82 11.17 14.41
CA ILE A 39 -13.44 9.85 14.45
C ILE A 39 -13.06 9.10 13.15
N ILE A 40 -12.39 7.97 13.31
CA ILE A 40 -11.96 7.12 12.20
C ILE A 40 -12.71 5.80 12.31
N LYS A 41 -13.71 5.59 11.47
CA LYS A 41 -14.50 4.36 11.41
C LYS A 41 -13.84 3.36 10.45
N ASN A 42 -14.03 2.08 10.73
CA ASN A 42 -13.46 1.00 9.93
C ASN A 42 -11.93 1.10 9.80
N PHE A 43 -11.24 1.32 10.92
CA PHE A 43 -9.77 1.37 10.96
C PHE A 43 -9.17 -0.01 10.68
N SER A 44 -8.07 -0.08 9.95
CA SER A 44 -7.45 -1.34 9.56
C SER A 44 -6.91 -2.11 10.76
N LYS A 45 -7.20 -3.42 10.82
CA LYS A 45 -6.69 -4.35 11.86
C LYS A 45 -5.23 -4.78 11.64
N GLY A 46 -4.61 -4.39 10.52
CA GLY A 46 -3.23 -4.74 10.21
C GLY A 46 -2.24 -4.13 11.22
N GLN A 47 -1.12 -4.80 11.45
CA GLN A 47 -0.09 -4.34 12.41
C GLN A 47 0.56 -3.01 11.98
N ASP A 48 0.73 -2.79 10.67
CA ASP A 48 1.35 -1.57 10.15
C ASP A 48 0.62 -0.28 10.58
N PRO A 49 -0.72 -0.12 10.38
CA PRO A 49 -1.43 1.06 10.85
C PRO A 49 -1.42 1.22 12.36
N HIS A 50 -1.43 0.12 13.12
CA HIS A 50 -1.31 0.16 14.58
C HIS A 50 0.05 0.66 15.03
N SER A 51 1.15 0.41 14.29
CA SER A 51 2.44 1.06 14.57
C SER A 51 2.36 2.58 14.49
N SER A 52 1.61 3.14 13.52
CA SER A 52 1.37 4.58 13.46
C SER A 52 0.52 5.08 14.64
N LEU A 53 -0.52 4.32 14.99
CA LEU A 53 -1.41 4.65 16.10
C LEU A 53 -0.66 4.71 17.43
N GLU A 54 0.21 3.73 17.72
CA GLU A 54 1.02 3.70 18.94
C GLU A 54 2.03 4.87 18.98
N ILE A 55 2.67 5.19 17.87
CA ILE A 55 3.53 6.38 17.78
C ILE A 55 2.73 7.66 18.07
N CYS A 56 1.52 7.77 17.54
CA CYS A 56 0.64 8.91 17.79
C CYS A 56 0.25 9.05 19.27
N LYS A 57 0.01 7.93 19.97
CA LYS A 57 -0.20 7.91 21.43
C LYS A 57 1.03 8.43 22.19
N VAL A 58 2.22 7.95 21.82
CA VAL A 58 3.49 8.39 22.43
C VAL A 58 3.73 9.88 22.20
N LEU A 59 3.35 10.40 21.04
CA LEU A 59 3.47 11.81 20.69
C LEU A 59 2.37 12.69 21.33
N GLY A 60 1.48 12.13 22.15
CA GLY A 60 0.58 12.85 23.03
C GLY A 60 -0.87 12.96 22.59
N ALA A 61 -1.28 12.24 21.55
CA ALA A 61 -2.69 12.08 21.20
C ALA A 61 -3.37 11.13 22.19
N GLU A 62 -4.56 11.50 22.67
CA GLU A 62 -5.43 10.61 23.44
C GLU A 62 -6.23 9.77 22.44
N ILE A 63 -5.90 8.48 22.33
CA ILE A 63 -6.51 7.56 21.37
C ILE A 63 -7.24 6.45 22.10
N ASN A 64 -8.54 6.31 21.79
CA ASN A 64 -9.39 5.24 22.27
C ASN A 64 -9.91 4.43 21.08
N GLU A 65 -10.00 3.12 21.26
CA GLU A 65 -10.45 2.18 20.24
C GLU A 65 -11.74 1.48 20.74
N ASP A 66 -12.78 1.46 19.89
CA ASP A 66 -14.00 0.69 20.08
C ASP A 66 -14.27 -0.13 18.82
N GLY A 67 -13.94 -1.42 18.87
CA GLY A 67 -13.93 -2.28 17.71
C GLY A 67 -12.97 -1.75 16.63
N GLN A 68 -13.51 -1.40 15.47
CA GLN A 68 -12.74 -0.78 14.37
C GLN A 68 -12.92 0.76 14.30
N THR A 69 -13.51 1.36 15.33
CA THR A 69 -13.61 2.82 15.41
C THR A 69 -12.51 3.37 16.32
N VAL A 70 -11.72 4.29 15.80
CA VAL A 70 -10.64 4.96 16.52
C VAL A 70 -11.05 6.41 16.76
N PHE A 71 -11.05 6.81 18.04
CA PHE A 71 -11.30 8.17 18.49
C PHE A 71 -9.96 8.81 18.83
N VAL A 72 -9.64 9.91 18.17
CA VAL A 72 -8.39 10.65 18.38
C VAL A 72 -8.74 12.03 18.95
N ASN A 73 -8.28 12.33 20.15
CA ASN A 73 -8.35 13.67 20.73
C ASN A 73 -6.94 14.24 20.86
N SER A 74 -6.65 15.31 20.15
CA SER A 74 -5.32 15.91 20.11
C SER A 74 -5.35 17.42 20.32
N SER A 75 -4.28 17.96 20.89
CA SER A 75 -4.04 19.40 20.93
C SER A 75 -3.51 19.98 19.62
N GLY A 76 -3.14 19.13 18.65
CA GLY A 76 -2.40 19.50 17.44
C GLY A 76 -0.92 19.77 17.68
N ILE A 77 -0.46 19.74 18.92
CA ILE A 77 0.94 19.96 19.33
C ILE A 77 1.51 18.64 19.81
N LEU A 78 2.56 18.17 19.15
CA LEU A 78 3.21 16.91 19.50
C LEU A 78 4.10 17.07 20.73
N LYS A 79 4.13 16.03 21.58
CA LYS A 79 5.00 15.95 22.76
C LYS A 79 6.30 15.25 22.42
N LYS A 80 7.41 15.69 23.05
CA LYS A 80 8.70 15.02 22.94
C LYS A 80 8.59 13.58 23.46
N PRO A 81 8.97 12.57 22.64
CA PRO A 81 8.98 11.19 23.10
C PRO A 81 10.12 10.93 24.09
N LEU A 82 9.88 10.05 25.06
CA LEU A 82 10.90 9.64 26.05
C LEU A 82 11.81 8.54 25.52
N ASN A 83 11.30 7.71 24.60
CA ASN A 83 12.00 6.56 24.00
C ASN A 83 11.92 6.64 22.48
N ASP A 84 12.64 5.75 21.82
CA ASP A 84 12.59 5.55 20.38
C ASP A 84 11.14 5.25 19.93
N LEU A 85 10.76 5.82 18.79
CA LEU A 85 9.48 5.59 18.16
C LEU A 85 9.58 4.35 17.25
N TYR A 86 9.07 3.23 17.73
CA TYR A 86 9.19 1.95 17.06
C TYR A 86 8.12 1.77 15.96
N CYS A 87 8.55 1.67 14.70
CA CYS A 87 7.69 1.57 13.52
C CYS A 87 7.30 0.12 13.16
N GLY A 88 7.78 -0.90 13.91
CA GLY A 88 7.59 -2.30 13.52
C GLY A 88 8.20 -2.60 12.15
N ASN A 89 7.44 -3.25 11.27
CA ASN A 89 7.79 -3.50 9.86
C ASN A 89 7.31 -2.39 8.92
N SER A 90 6.65 -1.35 9.44
CA SER A 90 5.94 -0.36 8.64
C SER A 90 6.85 0.71 8.02
N GLY A 91 7.23 0.52 6.77
CA GLY A 91 7.90 1.56 6.00
C GLY A 91 7.04 2.81 5.75
N THR A 92 5.72 2.69 5.79
CA THR A 92 4.80 3.83 5.70
C THR A 92 4.90 4.69 6.95
N THR A 93 4.78 4.08 8.12
CA THR A 93 4.92 4.78 9.41
C THR A 93 6.24 5.56 9.46
N MET A 94 7.36 4.87 9.22
CA MET A 94 8.70 5.48 9.30
C MET A 94 8.85 6.68 8.35
N ARG A 95 8.43 6.54 7.09
CA ARG A 95 8.62 7.59 6.09
C ARG A 95 7.70 8.80 6.30
N LEU A 96 6.43 8.58 6.66
CA LEU A 96 5.51 9.68 6.95
C LEU A 96 5.91 10.41 8.23
N MET A 97 6.25 9.65 9.29
CA MET A 97 6.68 10.23 10.56
C MET A 97 8.02 10.95 10.44
N ALA A 98 8.93 10.53 9.56
CA ALA A 98 10.14 11.30 9.28
C ALA A 98 9.83 12.72 8.80
N GLY A 99 8.82 12.89 7.93
CA GLY A 99 8.34 14.21 7.50
C GLY A 99 7.77 15.03 8.66
N VAL A 100 6.87 14.42 9.44
CA VAL A 100 6.22 15.09 10.60
C VAL A 100 7.25 15.52 11.65
N LEU A 101 8.15 14.62 12.03
CA LEU A 101 9.11 14.83 13.13
C LEU A 101 10.22 15.80 12.75
N SER A 102 10.57 15.90 11.46
CA SER A 102 11.58 16.87 11.00
C SER A 102 11.20 18.32 11.25
N GLY A 103 9.88 18.63 11.35
CA GLY A 103 9.38 19.97 11.63
C GLY A 103 9.14 20.27 13.11
N GLN A 104 9.50 19.35 14.03
CA GLN A 104 9.24 19.54 15.46
C GLN A 104 10.39 20.25 16.18
N ASN A 105 10.08 20.82 17.36
CA ASN A 105 11.05 21.53 18.19
C ASN A 105 11.76 20.65 19.23
N PHE A 106 11.78 19.33 19.00
CA PHE A 106 12.42 18.34 19.85
C PHE A 106 13.11 17.25 19.02
N ASP A 107 14.08 16.59 19.64
CA ASP A 107 14.79 15.45 19.06
C ASP A 107 13.97 14.17 19.19
N SER A 108 14.05 13.29 18.19
CA SER A 108 13.38 12.00 18.18
C SER A 108 14.18 10.94 17.41
N VAL A 109 13.88 9.67 17.65
CA VAL A 109 14.48 8.54 16.94
C VAL A 109 13.36 7.65 16.39
N LEU A 110 13.44 7.32 15.10
CA LEU A 110 12.58 6.32 14.47
C LEU A 110 13.36 5.02 14.29
N SER A 111 12.88 3.94 14.88
CA SER A 111 13.45 2.60 14.75
C SER A 111 12.45 1.62 14.17
N GLY A 112 12.90 0.43 13.77
CA GLY A 112 12.04 -0.61 13.20
C GLY A 112 12.64 -1.99 13.40
N ASP A 113 11.92 -3.01 12.91
CA ASP A 113 12.42 -4.38 12.94
C ASP A 113 13.60 -4.59 11.96
N GLU A 114 14.17 -5.80 11.96
CA GLU A 114 15.29 -6.15 11.09
C GLU A 114 14.98 -5.97 9.60
N SER A 115 13.76 -6.27 9.17
CA SER A 115 13.34 -6.12 7.78
C SER A 115 13.24 -4.64 7.39
N LEU A 116 12.60 -3.81 8.23
CA LEU A 116 12.49 -2.38 7.97
C LEU A 116 13.85 -1.69 8.01
N SER A 117 14.74 -2.11 8.92
CA SER A 117 16.08 -1.54 9.05
C SER A 117 17.00 -1.80 7.85
N ARG A 118 16.67 -2.79 7.02
CA ARG A 118 17.38 -3.03 5.74
C ARG A 118 16.85 -2.19 4.58
N ARG A 119 15.71 -1.52 4.74
CA ARG A 119 15.11 -0.74 3.65
C ARG A 119 15.75 0.64 3.56
N PRO A 120 16.11 1.11 2.34
CA PRO A 120 16.75 2.40 2.18
C PRO A 120 15.77 3.55 2.49
N MET A 121 16.23 4.51 3.31
CA MET A 121 15.51 5.73 3.66
C MET A 121 16.07 6.97 2.95
N LYS A 122 17.08 6.81 2.11
CA LYS A 122 17.72 7.89 1.33
C LYS A 122 16.69 8.76 0.62
N ARG A 123 15.67 8.12 0.00
CA ARG A 123 14.62 8.79 -0.77
C ARG A 123 13.77 9.80 0.01
N VAL A 124 13.71 9.69 1.35
CA VAL A 124 13.04 10.67 2.21
C VAL A 124 14.03 11.57 2.94
N ILE A 125 15.21 11.06 3.29
CA ILE A 125 16.25 11.86 3.97
C ILE A 125 16.75 12.99 3.05
N GLU A 126 17.00 12.73 1.77
CA GLU A 126 17.52 13.74 0.83
C GLU A 126 16.59 14.96 0.71
N PRO A 127 15.29 14.84 0.37
CA PRO A 127 14.41 16.00 0.28
C PRO A 127 14.21 16.69 1.63
N LEU A 128 14.12 15.96 2.75
CA LEU A 128 14.03 16.56 4.07
C LEU A 128 15.29 17.37 4.44
N THR A 129 16.48 16.87 4.07
CA THR A 129 17.73 17.61 4.28
C THR A 129 17.76 18.89 3.46
N LEU A 130 17.26 18.89 2.21
CA LEU A 130 17.10 20.09 1.40
C LEU A 130 16.15 21.11 2.03
N MET A 131 15.12 20.65 2.77
CA MET A 131 14.23 21.50 3.55
C MET A 131 14.90 22.05 4.84
N GLY A 132 16.10 21.60 5.19
CA GLY A 132 16.83 22.00 6.39
C GLY A 132 16.69 21.04 7.57
N ALA A 133 16.10 19.86 7.38
CA ALA A 133 16.04 18.84 8.43
C ALA A 133 17.44 18.29 8.77
N ASN A 134 17.65 18.02 10.05
CA ASN A 134 18.90 17.41 10.56
C ASN A 134 18.63 15.95 10.92
N ILE A 135 18.93 15.04 9.99
CA ILE A 135 18.68 13.60 10.12
C ILE A 135 20.00 12.84 10.00
N CYS A 136 20.35 12.08 11.05
CA CYS A 136 21.49 11.18 11.05
C CYS A 136 21.00 9.72 10.94
N ALA A 137 21.55 8.97 9.99
CA ALA A 137 21.27 7.56 9.76
C ALA A 137 22.53 6.88 9.21
N SER A 138 22.79 5.64 9.63
CA SER A 138 23.92 4.87 9.10
C SER A 138 23.57 4.38 7.69
N ASP A 139 24.36 4.75 6.70
CA ASP A 139 24.15 4.40 5.29
C ASP A 139 22.68 4.56 4.82
N PHE A 140 22.02 5.62 5.26
CA PHE A 140 20.62 5.91 4.99
C PHE A 140 19.63 4.81 5.43
N HIS A 141 19.95 4.03 6.46
CA HIS A 141 19.07 3.02 7.04
C HIS A 141 18.66 3.37 8.47
N ALA A 142 17.56 2.78 8.92
CA ALA A 142 17.12 2.95 10.31
C ALA A 142 18.17 2.38 11.32
N PRO A 143 18.28 2.98 12.53
CA PRO A 143 17.41 4.03 13.07
C PRO A 143 17.70 5.43 12.49
N LEU A 144 16.61 6.25 12.37
CA LEU A 144 16.72 7.63 11.94
C LEU A 144 16.74 8.55 13.16
N ASN A 145 17.88 9.19 13.42
CA ASN A 145 18.01 10.18 14.48
C ASN A 145 17.66 11.56 13.91
N ILE A 146 16.53 12.10 14.32
CA ILE A 146 15.99 13.36 13.82
C ILE A 146 16.18 14.41 14.91
N LYS A 147 16.95 15.45 14.61
CA LYS A 147 17.19 16.58 15.50
C LYS A 147 16.24 17.72 15.19
N SER A 148 15.88 18.47 16.22
CA SER A 148 15.08 19.70 16.07
C SER A 148 15.71 20.62 15.04
N ALA A 149 14.91 21.08 14.08
CA ALA A 149 15.32 21.99 13.02
C ALA A 149 14.17 22.91 12.58
N LYS A 150 14.54 24.04 11.97
CA LYS A 150 13.56 24.91 11.30
C LYS A 150 13.55 24.59 9.81
N LEU A 151 12.42 24.14 9.33
CA LEU A 151 12.26 23.78 7.93
C LEU A 151 11.93 24.99 7.07
N LYS A 152 12.38 24.96 5.81
CA LYS A 152 12.04 25.93 4.77
C LYS A 152 11.34 25.20 3.62
N GLY A 153 10.37 25.86 3.01
CA GLY A 153 9.75 25.41 1.77
C GLY A 153 10.80 25.28 0.65
N ILE A 154 10.64 24.25 -0.18
CA ILE A 154 11.52 23.99 -1.32
C ILE A 154 10.71 23.68 -2.57
N THR A 155 11.34 23.79 -3.72
CA THR A 155 10.85 23.17 -4.95
C THR A 155 11.63 21.87 -5.17
N TYR A 156 10.92 20.75 -5.16
CA TYR A 156 11.52 19.42 -5.31
C TYR A 156 10.89 18.63 -6.44
N GLU A 157 11.72 18.21 -7.39
CA GLU A 157 11.34 17.33 -8.49
C GLU A 157 11.83 15.90 -8.19
N SER A 158 10.88 15.02 -7.89
CA SER A 158 11.19 13.63 -7.55
C SER A 158 11.54 12.85 -8.81
N LYS A 159 12.64 12.11 -8.75
CA LYS A 159 13.06 11.19 -9.82
C LYS A 159 12.31 9.86 -9.79
N ILE A 160 11.44 9.65 -8.80
CA ILE A 160 10.68 8.42 -8.61
C ILE A 160 9.21 8.74 -8.31
N ALA A 161 8.30 7.92 -8.80
CA ALA A 161 6.88 8.01 -8.49
C ALA A 161 6.60 7.27 -7.17
N SER A 162 6.63 8.00 -6.04
CA SER A 162 6.46 7.40 -4.72
C SER A 162 5.55 8.24 -3.82
N ALA A 163 4.36 7.72 -3.56
CA ALA A 163 3.42 8.34 -2.64
C ALA A 163 3.97 8.53 -1.22
N GLN A 164 4.90 7.68 -0.77
CA GLN A 164 5.51 7.81 0.55
C GLN A 164 6.50 8.97 0.60
N VAL A 165 7.29 9.19 -0.45
CA VAL A 165 8.19 10.34 -0.56
C VAL A 165 7.38 11.62 -0.66
N LYS A 166 6.38 11.66 -1.54
CA LYS A 166 5.45 12.77 -1.67
C LYS A 166 4.81 13.13 -0.32
N SER A 167 4.20 12.15 0.34
CA SER A 167 3.58 12.34 1.65
C SER A 167 4.55 12.87 2.69
N CYS A 168 5.78 12.34 2.73
CA CYS A 168 6.83 12.78 3.65
C CYS A 168 7.17 14.27 3.45
N VAL A 169 7.38 14.69 2.21
CA VAL A 169 7.73 16.07 1.87
C VAL A 169 6.55 17.03 2.15
N LEU A 170 5.33 16.63 1.78
CA LEU A 170 4.13 17.43 2.05
C LEU A 170 3.86 17.59 3.55
N LEU A 171 4.05 16.52 4.35
CA LEU A 171 3.90 16.59 5.80
C LEU A 171 4.96 17.48 6.46
N ALA A 172 6.20 17.44 5.98
CA ALA A 172 7.23 18.38 6.40
C ALA A 172 6.87 19.82 6.01
N GLY A 173 6.26 20.01 4.83
CA GLY A 173 5.77 21.29 4.33
C GLY A 173 4.73 21.97 5.23
N LEU A 174 3.93 21.19 5.98
CA LEU A 174 2.99 21.74 6.98
C LEU A 174 3.68 22.57 8.08
N PHE A 175 4.97 22.35 8.31
CA PHE A 175 5.77 23.01 9.35
C PHE A 175 6.83 23.96 8.79
N ALA A 176 7.02 23.98 7.47
CA ALA A 176 8.07 24.73 6.80
C ALA A 176 7.70 26.23 6.65
N ASP A 177 8.68 27.11 6.74
CA ASP A 177 8.51 28.51 6.39
C ASP A 177 8.55 28.66 4.86
N GLY A 178 7.48 29.22 4.27
CA GLY A 178 7.30 29.38 2.81
C GLY A 178 6.68 28.15 2.15
N VAL A 179 6.46 28.22 0.83
CA VAL A 179 5.75 27.20 0.05
C VAL A 179 6.67 26.03 -0.26
N THR A 180 6.20 24.81 0.00
CA THR A 180 6.84 23.58 -0.49
C THR A 180 6.14 23.11 -1.76
N LYS A 181 6.88 22.99 -2.86
CA LYS A 181 6.41 22.54 -4.18
C LYS A 181 7.00 21.18 -4.50
N TYR A 182 6.15 20.20 -4.79
CA TYR A 182 6.54 18.82 -5.10
C TYR A 182 6.03 18.43 -6.49
N LYS A 183 6.94 17.92 -7.33
CA LYS A 183 6.60 17.34 -8.63
C LYS A 183 7.11 15.92 -8.72
N GLU A 184 6.31 15.04 -9.29
CA GLU A 184 6.66 13.63 -9.51
C GLU A 184 6.67 13.29 -11.00
N ILE A 185 7.49 12.29 -11.38
CA ILE A 185 7.66 11.87 -12.78
C ILE A 185 6.37 11.24 -13.37
N TYR A 186 5.63 10.53 -12.53
CA TYR A 186 4.30 10.00 -12.81
C TYR A 186 3.42 10.19 -11.58
N PRO A 187 2.11 10.44 -11.72
CA PRO A 187 1.21 10.55 -10.58
C PRO A 187 1.25 9.31 -9.71
N SER A 188 1.54 9.49 -8.43
CA SER A 188 1.40 8.46 -7.40
C SER A 188 0.16 8.72 -6.55
N ARG A 189 -0.19 7.77 -5.65
CA ARG A 189 -1.36 7.88 -4.76
C ARG A 189 -1.49 9.25 -4.13
N ASN A 190 -2.67 9.88 -4.25
CA ASN A 190 -2.96 11.23 -3.79
C ASN A 190 -3.82 11.30 -2.52
N HIS A 191 -3.88 10.22 -1.74
CA HIS A 191 -4.62 10.18 -0.47
C HIS A 191 -4.18 11.27 0.52
N THR A 192 -2.88 11.65 0.52
CA THR A 192 -2.36 12.71 1.38
C THR A 192 -2.97 14.05 0.99
N GLU A 193 -2.96 14.37 -0.28
CA GLU A 193 -3.49 15.63 -0.81
C GLU A 193 -4.98 15.74 -0.53
N ILE A 194 -5.75 14.69 -0.82
CA ILE A 194 -7.20 14.64 -0.59
C ILE A 194 -7.51 14.84 0.90
N MET A 195 -6.86 14.06 1.77
CA MET A 195 -7.15 14.09 3.20
C MET A 195 -6.71 15.40 3.84
N LEU A 196 -5.51 15.92 3.54
CA LEU A 196 -5.05 17.21 4.05
C LEU A 196 -5.94 18.36 3.59
N LYS A 197 -6.40 18.36 2.33
CA LYS A 197 -7.34 19.35 1.81
C LYS A 197 -8.67 19.32 2.57
N ASN A 198 -9.22 18.15 2.84
CA ASN A 198 -10.45 17.97 3.60
C ASN A 198 -10.28 18.42 5.07
N MET A 199 -9.08 18.33 5.62
CA MET A 199 -8.72 18.82 6.95
C MET A 199 -8.37 20.32 6.97
N GLY A 200 -8.49 21.02 5.85
CA GLY A 200 -8.32 22.48 5.74
C GLY A 200 -6.87 22.94 5.57
N ALA A 201 -5.94 22.06 5.19
CA ALA A 201 -4.60 22.47 4.81
C ALA A 201 -4.63 23.35 3.55
N ASP A 202 -3.73 24.31 3.46
CA ASP A 202 -3.47 25.10 2.26
C ASP A 202 -2.62 24.28 1.29
N ILE A 203 -3.31 23.40 0.56
CA ILE A 203 -2.72 22.49 -0.43
C ILE A 203 -3.44 22.66 -1.77
N TYR A 204 -2.65 22.90 -2.83
CA TYR A 204 -3.18 23.19 -4.17
C TYR A 204 -2.23 22.70 -5.27
N ALA A 205 -2.72 22.65 -6.49
CA ALA A 205 -1.92 22.33 -7.68
C ALA A 205 -1.56 23.61 -8.43
N GLU A 206 -0.29 23.76 -8.82
CA GLU A 206 0.20 24.87 -9.63
C GLU A 206 1.27 24.36 -10.62
N ASN A 207 1.05 24.49 -11.93
CA ASN A 207 2.03 24.15 -13.00
C ASN A 207 2.68 22.76 -12.80
N ASP A 208 1.89 21.70 -12.68
CA ASP A 208 2.32 20.31 -12.41
C ASP A 208 2.98 20.08 -11.03
N TYR A 209 3.03 21.08 -10.18
CA TYR A 209 3.46 20.94 -8.80
C TYR A 209 2.26 20.79 -7.86
N ILE A 210 2.44 19.98 -6.84
CA ILE A 210 1.60 19.98 -5.64
C ILE A 210 2.28 20.93 -4.67
N CYS A 211 1.57 21.98 -4.30
CA CYS A 211 2.04 23.02 -3.39
C CYS A 211 1.38 22.86 -2.03
N ILE A 212 2.15 23.05 -0.96
CA ILE A 212 1.63 23.07 0.40
C ILE A 212 2.30 24.17 1.20
N GLU A 213 1.50 24.83 2.05
CA GLU A 213 1.94 25.85 2.97
C GLU A 213 1.67 25.45 4.40
N LYS A 214 2.35 26.12 5.35
CA LYS A 214 2.14 25.92 6.77
C LYS A 214 0.67 26.10 7.12
N SER A 215 0.06 25.07 7.71
CA SER A 215 -1.37 25.04 7.97
C SER A 215 -1.69 24.36 9.30
N GLU A 216 -2.77 24.82 9.93
CA GLU A 216 -3.40 24.13 11.05
C GLU A 216 -4.49 23.19 10.51
N LEU A 217 -4.49 21.94 10.97
CA LEU A 217 -5.45 20.94 10.53
C LEU A 217 -6.70 20.95 11.41
N LYS A 218 -7.86 20.76 10.77
CA LYS A 218 -9.15 20.53 11.45
C LYS A 218 -9.37 19.05 11.70
N PRO A 219 -10.14 18.69 12.76
CA PRO A 219 -10.49 17.30 13.02
C PRO A 219 -11.17 16.62 11.83
N LEU A 220 -11.00 15.31 11.72
CA LEU A 220 -11.50 14.47 10.64
C LEU A 220 -12.58 13.52 11.16
N GLU A 221 -13.70 13.39 10.45
CA GLU A 221 -14.60 12.24 10.57
C GLU A 221 -14.58 11.50 9.24
N ILE A 222 -14.12 10.23 9.25
CA ILE A 222 -13.95 9.42 8.06
C ILE A 222 -14.33 7.96 8.33
N SER A 223 -14.93 7.31 7.34
CA SER A 223 -15.05 5.85 7.29
C SER A 223 -14.10 5.32 6.22
N ILE A 224 -13.13 4.52 6.64
CA ILE A 224 -12.11 3.96 5.74
C ILE A 224 -12.76 2.91 4.83
N CYS A 225 -12.61 3.07 3.51
CA CYS A 225 -13.08 2.11 2.51
C CYS A 225 -12.16 0.89 2.40
N GLY A 226 -12.61 -0.15 1.70
CA GLY A 226 -11.86 -1.36 1.44
C GLY A 226 -10.59 -1.11 0.59
N ASP A 227 -9.52 -1.81 0.93
CA ASP A 227 -8.22 -1.69 0.25
C ASP A 227 -8.23 -2.41 -1.10
N ILE A 228 -8.05 -1.68 -2.19
CA ILE A 228 -7.94 -2.26 -3.54
C ILE A 228 -6.79 -3.26 -3.67
N SER A 229 -5.70 -3.09 -2.93
CA SER A 229 -4.60 -4.06 -2.89
C SER A 229 -5.02 -5.38 -2.24
N SER A 230 -5.87 -5.34 -1.23
CA SER A 230 -6.47 -6.54 -0.63
C SER A 230 -7.52 -7.15 -1.55
N ALA A 231 -8.34 -6.32 -2.20
CA ALA A 231 -9.31 -6.72 -3.20
C ALA A 231 -8.68 -7.42 -4.40
N ALA A 232 -7.46 -7.05 -4.79
CA ALA A 232 -6.74 -7.56 -5.96
C ALA A 232 -6.64 -9.09 -5.99
N TYR A 233 -6.45 -9.75 -4.84
CA TYR A 233 -6.37 -11.20 -4.75
C TYR A 233 -7.71 -11.87 -5.06
N PHE A 234 -8.82 -11.30 -4.61
CA PHE A 234 -10.17 -11.76 -4.90
C PHE A 234 -10.57 -11.44 -6.33
N ILE A 235 -10.16 -10.28 -6.88
CA ILE A 235 -10.34 -9.94 -8.29
C ILE A 235 -9.67 -11.01 -9.15
N VAL A 236 -8.39 -11.27 -8.93
CA VAL A 236 -7.66 -12.26 -9.72
C VAL A 236 -8.24 -13.66 -9.52
N ALA A 237 -8.55 -14.07 -8.29
CA ALA A 237 -9.18 -15.36 -8.02
C ALA A 237 -10.53 -15.50 -8.75
N GLY A 238 -11.38 -14.48 -8.72
CA GLY A 238 -12.67 -14.46 -9.44
C GLY A 238 -12.52 -14.59 -10.94
N LEU A 239 -11.44 -14.02 -11.53
CA LEU A 239 -11.17 -14.10 -12.96
C LEU A 239 -10.64 -15.48 -13.41
N ILE A 240 -9.83 -16.17 -12.56
CA ILE A 240 -9.11 -17.38 -12.97
C ILE A 240 -9.66 -18.69 -12.41
N VAL A 241 -10.41 -18.66 -11.30
CA VAL A 241 -11.08 -19.88 -10.77
C VAL A 241 -12.36 -20.11 -11.55
N PRO A 242 -12.56 -21.29 -12.17
CA PRO A 242 -13.74 -21.58 -12.99
C PRO A 242 -15.07 -21.34 -12.23
N ASN A 243 -16.11 -20.98 -12.96
CA ASN A 243 -17.49 -20.77 -12.45
C ASN A 243 -17.60 -19.74 -11.31
N SER A 244 -16.63 -18.85 -11.16
CA SER A 244 -16.64 -17.83 -10.10
C SER A 244 -17.44 -16.61 -10.47
N ARG A 245 -18.11 -16.03 -9.44
CA ARG A 245 -18.78 -14.73 -9.49
C ARG A 245 -18.71 -14.11 -8.09
N ILE A 246 -17.95 -13.04 -7.95
CA ILE A 246 -17.66 -12.39 -6.65
C ILE A 246 -18.08 -10.92 -6.73
N ILE A 247 -18.66 -10.41 -5.65
CA ILE A 247 -18.90 -8.98 -5.44
C ILE A 247 -18.07 -8.54 -4.24
N LEU A 248 -17.18 -7.58 -4.47
CA LEU A 248 -16.34 -6.95 -3.46
C LEU A 248 -16.94 -5.60 -3.09
N LYS A 249 -17.35 -5.44 -1.83
CA LYS A 249 -18.08 -4.26 -1.36
C LYS A 249 -17.16 -3.14 -0.92
N ASN A 250 -17.59 -1.89 -1.19
CA ASN A 250 -17.03 -0.67 -0.63
C ASN A 250 -15.53 -0.46 -0.90
N ILE A 251 -15.05 -0.71 -2.11
CA ILE A 251 -13.63 -0.66 -2.50
C ILE A 251 -13.21 0.75 -2.88
N ALA A 252 -12.00 1.17 -2.47
CA ALA A 252 -11.35 2.38 -2.95
C ALA A 252 -11.10 2.30 -4.46
N LEU A 253 -11.68 3.24 -5.21
CA LEU A 253 -11.57 3.33 -6.68
C LEU A 253 -10.73 4.52 -7.13
N ASN A 254 -9.91 5.08 -6.24
CA ASN A 254 -9.03 6.19 -6.57
C ASN A 254 -8.16 5.86 -7.79
N PRO A 255 -8.23 6.64 -8.90
CA PRO A 255 -7.50 6.33 -10.13
C PRO A 255 -5.98 6.23 -9.96
N THR A 256 -5.43 6.93 -8.97
CA THR A 256 -3.99 6.87 -8.67
C THR A 256 -3.59 5.58 -7.91
N ARG A 257 -4.57 4.68 -7.64
CA ARG A 257 -4.39 3.48 -6.82
C ARG A 257 -5.02 2.22 -7.43
N SER A 258 -5.99 2.36 -8.30
CA SER A 258 -6.82 1.27 -8.84
C SER A 258 -6.39 0.78 -10.23
N GLY A 259 -5.12 0.92 -10.58
CA GLY A 259 -4.59 0.52 -11.90
C GLY A 259 -4.83 -0.94 -12.28
N ILE A 260 -5.00 -1.83 -11.30
CA ILE A 260 -5.35 -3.23 -11.55
C ILE A 260 -6.68 -3.36 -12.32
N ILE A 261 -7.66 -2.49 -12.05
CA ILE A 261 -8.97 -2.51 -12.74
C ILE A 261 -8.76 -2.23 -14.23
N GLU A 262 -7.91 -1.26 -14.56
CA GLU A 262 -7.58 -0.91 -15.93
C GLU A 262 -6.84 -2.06 -16.64
N VAL A 263 -5.84 -2.66 -15.97
CA VAL A 263 -5.09 -3.81 -16.49
C VAL A 263 -6.02 -4.99 -16.76
N VAL A 264 -6.92 -5.32 -15.83
CA VAL A 264 -7.90 -6.41 -16.00
C VAL A 264 -8.82 -6.15 -17.20
N LYS A 265 -9.32 -4.92 -17.36
CA LYS A 265 -10.15 -4.55 -18.54
C LYS A 265 -9.38 -4.67 -19.85
N GLN A 266 -8.13 -4.20 -19.89
CA GLN A 266 -7.27 -4.33 -21.08
C GLN A 266 -6.94 -5.78 -21.41
N MET A 267 -6.82 -6.66 -20.42
CA MET A 267 -6.67 -8.10 -20.61
C MET A 267 -7.97 -8.77 -21.10
N GLY A 268 -9.10 -8.11 -21.06
CA GLY A 268 -10.42 -8.67 -21.41
C GLY A 268 -11.09 -9.44 -20.26
N GLY A 269 -10.71 -9.14 -19.02
CA GLY A 269 -11.33 -9.71 -17.83
C GLY A 269 -12.72 -9.12 -17.57
N ASN A 270 -13.66 -9.96 -17.12
CA ASN A 270 -15.03 -9.55 -16.80
C ASN A 270 -15.09 -8.91 -15.41
N ILE A 271 -14.91 -7.60 -15.37
CA ILE A 271 -14.91 -6.75 -14.18
C ILE A 271 -15.86 -5.57 -14.39
N GLU A 272 -16.75 -5.34 -13.43
CA GLU A 272 -17.76 -4.27 -13.48
C GLU A 272 -17.73 -3.47 -12.16
N ILE A 273 -17.84 -2.15 -12.25
CA ILE A 273 -17.94 -1.27 -11.07
C ILE A 273 -19.42 -0.96 -10.85
N LEU A 274 -19.88 -1.20 -9.64
CA LEU A 274 -21.25 -0.95 -9.21
C LEU A 274 -21.25 0.12 -8.11
N ASP A 275 -22.37 0.84 -7.96
CA ASP A 275 -22.67 1.75 -6.85
C ASP A 275 -21.52 2.74 -6.52
N GLN A 276 -20.96 3.36 -7.59
CA GLN A 276 -19.89 4.34 -7.42
C GLN A 276 -20.39 5.59 -6.70
N ARG A 277 -19.66 6.02 -5.66
CA ARG A 277 -20.00 7.17 -4.82
C ARG A 277 -18.75 7.88 -4.28
N ASP A 278 -18.91 9.10 -3.77
CA ASP A 278 -17.87 9.80 -3.03
C ASP A 278 -17.96 9.47 -1.53
N ALA A 279 -16.80 9.26 -0.90
CA ALA A 279 -16.64 9.06 0.54
C ALA A 279 -15.49 9.91 1.05
N CYS A 280 -15.79 11.09 1.56
CA CYS A 280 -14.79 12.05 2.07
C CYS A 280 -13.70 12.40 1.04
N GLY A 281 -14.10 12.63 -0.22
CA GLY A 281 -13.21 12.96 -1.33
C GLY A 281 -12.50 11.78 -1.97
N GLU A 282 -12.71 10.57 -1.46
CA GLU A 282 -12.26 9.33 -2.12
C GLU A 282 -13.43 8.71 -2.91
N VAL A 283 -13.14 8.29 -4.14
CA VAL A 283 -14.12 7.56 -4.95
C VAL A 283 -14.16 6.12 -4.47
N VAL A 284 -15.34 5.62 -4.14
CA VAL A 284 -15.56 4.23 -3.70
C VAL A 284 -16.68 3.59 -4.51
N GLY A 285 -16.70 2.26 -4.55
CA GLY A 285 -17.74 1.49 -5.21
C GLY A 285 -17.63 0.00 -4.93
N ASP A 286 -18.53 -0.78 -5.47
CA ASP A 286 -18.48 -2.22 -5.40
C ASP A 286 -17.88 -2.76 -6.70
N ILE A 287 -17.13 -3.86 -6.61
CA ILE A 287 -16.51 -4.48 -7.79
C ILE A 287 -17.10 -5.87 -7.98
N LYS A 288 -17.75 -6.10 -9.11
CA LYS A 288 -18.20 -7.41 -9.55
C LYS A 288 -17.17 -8.02 -10.48
N VAL A 289 -16.82 -9.29 -10.23
CA VAL A 289 -15.83 -10.05 -11.03
C VAL A 289 -16.41 -11.41 -11.37
N GLU A 290 -16.25 -11.84 -12.62
CA GLU A 290 -16.70 -13.14 -13.11
C GLU A 290 -15.58 -13.85 -13.86
N TYR A 291 -15.59 -15.19 -13.83
CA TYR A 291 -14.61 -16.02 -14.51
C TYR A 291 -14.42 -15.63 -15.97
N SER A 292 -13.15 -15.51 -16.40
CA SER A 292 -12.77 -14.93 -17.69
C SER A 292 -11.71 -15.82 -18.36
N PRO A 293 -12.11 -16.87 -19.11
CA PRO A 293 -11.15 -17.84 -19.68
C PRO A 293 -10.35 -17.31 -20.88
N ASP A 294 -10.81 -16.24 -21.55
CA ASP A 294 -10.29 -15.79 -22.83
C ASP A 294 -9.47 -14.49 -22.76
N MET A 295 -8.91 -14.22 -21.57
CA MET A 295 -8.05 -13.06 -21.36
C MET A 295 -6.76 -13.15 -22.16
N LYS A 296 -6.22 -11.99 -22.56
CA LYS A 296 -5.02 -11.86 -23.38
C LYS A 296 -3.89 -11.16 -22.65
N GLY A 297 -2.66 -11.55 -22.98
CA GLY A 297 -1.46 -10.88 -22.50
C GLY A 297 -1.34 -9.45 -23.05
N ILE A 298 -0.78 -8.54 -22.23
CA ILE A 298 -0.60 -7.13 -22.57
C ILE A 298 0.77 -6.60 -22.12
N LYS A 299 1.09 -5.39 -22.54
CA LYS A 299 2.26 -4.67 -22.02
C LYS A 299 1.83 -3.72 -20.89
N ILE A 300 2.50 -3.83 -19.73
CA ILE A 300 2.25 -3.02 -18.53
C ILE A 300 3.53 -2.26 -18.21
N GLY A 301 3.51 -0.93 -18.21
CA GLY A 301 4.69 -0.10 -17.96
C GLY A 301 4.38 1.39 -17.96
N GLY A 302 5.37 2.21 -17.61
CA GLY A 302 5.22 3.66 -17.55
C GLY A 302 4.31 4.14 -16.43
N GLY A 303 3.48 5.13 -16.70
CA GLY A 303 2.64 5.83 -15.71
C GLY A 303 1.61 4.97 -14.97
N ILE A 304 1.28 3.76 -15.44
CA ILE A 304 0.36 2.87 -14.74
C ILE A 304 1.04 2.14 -13.57
N ILE A 305 2.35 1.92 -13.61
CA ILE A 305 3.09 1.17 -12.57
C ILE A 305 2.88 1.71 -11.16
N PRO A 306 2.98 3.03 -10.90
CA PRO A 306 2.74 3.57 -9.55
C PRO A 306 1.34 3.28 -9.00
N THR A 307 0.34 3.11 -9.88
CA THR A 307 -1.06 2.90 -9.50
C THR A 307 -1.38 1.45 -9.13
N LEU A 308 -0.47 0.51 -9.40
CA LEU A 308 -0.64 -0.93 -9.20
C LEU A 308 0.65 -1.67 -8.76
N ILE A 309 1.67 -0.92 -8.33
CA ILE A 309 2.99 -1.50 -8.00
C ILE A 309 2.91 -2.66 -6.99
N ASP A 310 2.01 -2.56 -6.04
CA ASP A 310 1.85 -3.56 -4.99
C ASP A 310 1.03 -4.78 -5.44
N GLU A 311 0.30 -4.68 -6.55
CA GLU A 311 -0.53 -5.73 -7.16
C GLU A 311 0.23 -6.54 -8.22
N ILE A 312 1.43 -6.11 -8.64
CA ILE A 312 2.21 -6.78 -9.70
C ILE A 312 2.42 -8.28 -9.43
N PRO A 313 2.70 -8.77 -8.21
CA PRO A 313 2.82 -10.21 -7.97
C PRO A 313 1.56 -11.00 -8.36
N VAL A 314 0.38 -10.55 -7.96
CA VAL A 314 -0.88 -11.24 -8.30
C VAL A 314 -1.31 -11.00 -9.75
N ILE A 315 -0.97 -9.86 -10.35
CA ILE A 315 -1.14 -9.60 -11.79
C ILE A 315 -0.24 -10.54 -12.61
N SER A 316 0.97 -10.85 -12.12
CA SER A 316 1.85 -11.82 -12.78
C SER A 316 1.26 -13.22 -12.77
N LEU A 317 0.59 -13.62 -11.70
CA LEU A 317 -0.20 -14.86 -11.67
C LEU A 317 -1.35 -14.80 -12.69
N LEU A 318 -2.13 -13.70 -12.72
CA LEU A 318 -3.20 -13.52 -13.72
C LEU A 318 -2.66 -13.69 -15.14
N ALA A 319 -1.52 -13.07 -15.45
CA ALA A 319 -0.87 -13.15 -16.76
C ALA A 319 -0.48 -14.58 -17.17
N THR A 320 -0.21 -15.48 -16.21
CA THR A 320 0.03 -16.90 -16.53
C THR A 320 -1.20 -17.60 -17.12
N GLN A 321 -2.42 -17.06 -16.87
CA GLN A 321 -3.68 -17.60 -17.34
C GLN A 321 -4.22 -16.90 -18.60
N CYS A 322 -3.54 -15.83 -19.06
CA CYS A 322 -3.88 -15.12 -20.29
C CYS A 322 -3.24 -15.76 -21.51
N GLU A 323 -3.88 -15.67 -22.68
CA GLU A 323 -3.28 -16.11 -23.94
C GLU A 323 -2.22 -15.12 -24.41
N GLY A 324 -1.07 -15.61 -24.89
CA GLY A 324 0.02 -14.82 -25.42
C GLY A 324 0.99 -14.32 -24.34
N GLN A 325 1.71 -13.27 -24.64
CA GLN A 325 2.78 -12.74 -23.78
C GLN A 325 2.33 -11.48 -23.02
N THR A 326 2.61 -11.46 -21.73
CA THR A 326 2.56 -10.22 -20.91
C THR A 326 3.97 -9.76 -20.59
N VAL A 327 4.22 -8.46 -20.78
CA VAL A 327 5.49 -7.81 -20.42
C VAL A 327 5.23 -6.75 -19.36
N ILE A 328 5.83 -6.90 -18.20
CA ILE A 328 5.82 -5.91 -17.12
C ILE A 328 7.20 -5.25 -17.06
N LYS A 329 7.26 -3.91 -17.10
CA LYS A 329 8.50 -3.12 -17.06
C LYS A 329 8.33 -1.87 -16.20
N ASP A 330 9.40 -1.13 -15.97
CA ASP A 330 9.43 0.10 -15.17
C ASP A 330 9.05 -0.13 -13.68
N ALA A 331 9.17 -1.36 -13.19
CA ALA A 331 8.75 -1.79 -11.85
C ALA A 331 9.92 -2.11 -10.91
N GLN A 332 11.12 -1.56 -11.15
CA GLN A 332 12.33 -1.85 -10.37
C GLN A 332 12.20 -1.57 -8.87
N ASP A 333 11.27 -0.70 -8.44
CA ASP A 333 11.03 -0.43 -7.00
C ASP A 333 10.53 -1.68 -6.25
N LEU A 334 10.02 -2.68 -6.95
CA LEU A 334 9.64 -3.99 -6.37
C LEU A 334 10.83 -4.74 -5.77
N ARG A 335 12.06 -4.48 -6.25
CA ARG A 335 13.28 -5.11 -5.70
C ARG A 335 13.62 -4.62 -4.29
N ASN A 336 13.09 -3.45 -3.91
CA ASN A 336 13.35 -2.77 -2.63
C ASN A 336 12.14 -2.84 -1.66
N LYS A 337 11.26 -3.82 -1.84
CA LYS A 337 10.11 -4.06 -0.95
C LYS A 337 10.49 -5.01 0.20
N GLU A 338 9.52 -5.69 0.80
CA GLU A 338 9.69 -6.67 1.87
C GLU A 338 10.61 -7.83 1.45
N SER A 339 10.55 -8.19 0.18
CA SER A 339 11.46 -9.07 -0.55
C SER A 339 11.82 -8.43 -1.89
N ASP A 340 12.79 -8.97 -2.64
CA ASP A 340 12.89 -8.69 -4.08
C ASP A 340 11.69 -9.35 -4.78
N ARG A 341 10.57 -8.60 -4.87
CA ARG A 341 9.30 -9.12 -5.39
C ARG A 341 9.36 -9.55 -6.84
N ILE A 342 10.28 -9.01 -7.65
CA ILE A 342 10.49 -9.48 -9.02
C ILE A 342 11.05 -10.91 -8.96
N LYS A 343 12.20 -11.07 -8.32
CA LYS A 343 12.91 -12.34 -8.22
C LYS A 343 12.08 -13.41 -7.54
N THR A 344 11.48 -13.10 -6.40
CA THR A 344 10.72 -14.08 -5.61
C THR A 344 9.43 -14.50 -6.30
N THR A 345 8.70 -13.59 -6.97
CA THR A 345 7.50 -13.93 -7.74
C THR A 345 7.85 -14.85 -8.92
N VAL A 346 8.89 -14.52 -9.67
CA VAL A 346 9.36 -15.35 -10.80
C VAL A 346 9.76 -16.74 -10.30
N CYS A 347 10.60 -16.82 -9.27
CA CYS A 347 11.08 -18.09 -8.72
C CYS A 347 9.91 -18.99 -8.28
N GLU A 348 8.95 -18.46 -7.53
CA GLU A 348 7.87 -19.29 -6.98
C GLU A 348 6.84 -19.69 -8.05
N LEU A 349 6.50 -18.81 -8.98
CA LEU A 349 5.59 -19.16 -10.08
C LEU A 349 6.23 -20.16 -11.05
N GLN A 350 7.55 -20.09 -11.29
CA GLN A 350 8.29 -21.11 -12.07
C GLN A 350 8.21 -22.49 -11.42
N LYS A 351 8.32 -22.62 -10.10
CA LYS A 351 8.14 -23.91 -9.40
C LYS A 351 6.76 -24.51 -9.65
N LEU A 352 5.74 -23.66 -9.78
CA LEU A 352 4.38 -24.09 -10.11
C LEU A 352 4.22 -24.46 -11.60
N GLY A 353 5.23 -24.22 -12.43
CA GLY A 353 5.26 -24.53 -13.85
C GLY A 353 4.91 -23.37 -14.77
N ALA A 354 4.85 -22.13 -14.26
CA ALA A 354 4.66 -20.93 -15.08
C ALA A 354 5.86 -20.68 -15.99
N LYS A 355 5.59 -20.19 -17.22
CA LYS A 355 6.60 -19.72 -18.16
C LYS A 355 6.82 -18.22 -17.93
N ILE A 356 7.66 -17.88 -16.99
CA ILE A 356 7.93 -16.52 -16.53
C ILE A 356 9.44 -16.31 -16.38
N GLU A 357 9.92 -15.14 -16.77
CA GLU A 357 11.33 -14.76 -16.70
C GLU A 357 11.46 -13.36 -16.08
N GLU A 358 12.45 -13.16 -15.21
CA GLU A 358 12.73 -11.82 -14.67
C GLU A 358 13.50 -10.96 -15.68
N THR A 359 13.24 -9.66 -15.66
CA THR A 359 14.06 -8.64 -16.30
C THR A 359 14.67 -7.73 -15.23
N THR A 360 15.50 -6.77 -15.62
CA THR A 360 16.12 -5.84 -14.67
C THR A 360 15.07 -5.06 -13.85
N ASP A 361 13.96 -4.69 -14.48
CA ASP A 361 12.93 -3.78 -13.95
C ASP A 361 11.50 -4.36 -13.97
N GLY A 362 11.37 -5.68 -14.21
CA GLY A 362 10.07 -6.32 -14.30
C GLY A 362 10.15 -7.82 -14.65
N MET A 363 9.25 -8.28 -15.51
CA MET A 363 9.18 -9.69 -15.91
C MET A 363 8.42 -9.91 -17.21
N ILE A 364 8.71 -11.02 -17.88
CA ILE A 364 8.04 -11.49 -19.11
C ILE A 364 7.31 -12.79 -18.77
N ILE A 365 6.01 -12.85 -19.04
CA ILE A 365 5.15 -14.01 -18.77
C ILE A 365 4.56 -14.50 -20.08
N ASN A 366 4.77 -15.78 -20.39
CA ASN A 366 4.19 -16.46 -21.56
C ASN A 366 3.04 -17.38 -21.09
N GLY A 367 1.81 -16.96 -21.28
CA GLY A 367 0.59 -17.72 -20.98
C GLY A 367 0.03 -18.35 -22.26
N LYS A 368 -0.96 -19.15 -22.26
CA LYS A 368 -1.72 -19.70 -21.13
C LYS A 368 -0.98 -20.91 -20.56
N THR A 369 -0.72 -20.94 -19.26
CA THR A 369 0.05 -22.02 -18.64
C THR A 369 -0.81 -22.78 -17.62
N SER A 370 -0.89 -24.10 -17.75
CA SER A 370 -1.48 -24.95 -16.72
C SER A 370 -0.49 -25.10 -15.56
N LEU A 371 -0.83 -24.55 -14.40
CA LEU A 371 -0.01 -24.66 -13.20
C LEU A 371 -0.14 -26.06 -12.60
N LYS A 372 1.00 -26.71 -12.33
CA LYS A 372 1.05 -28.12 -11.92
C LYS A 372 0.80 -28.31 -10.43
N GLY A 373 1.42 -27.49 -9.59
CA GLY A 373 1.45 -27.69 -8.13
C GLY A 373 2.24 -28.93 -7.72
N GLY A 374 1.93 -29.49 -6.54
CA GLY A 374 2.63 -30.65 -5.98
C GLY A 374 4.03 -30.32 -5.46
N VAL A 375 4.26 -29.07 -5.10
CA VAL A 375 5.56 -28.53 -4.66
C VAL A 375 5.41 -27.64 -3.42
N GLU A 376 6.53 -27.44 -2.73
CA GLU A 376 6.63 -26.46 -1.67
C GLU A 376 7.03 -25.09 -2.24
N THR A 377 6.34 -24.07 -1.77
CA THR A 377 6.58 -22.67 -2.10
C THR A 377 6.93 -21.89 -0.84
N LYS A 378 7.54 -20.73 -1.00
CA LYS A 378 7.99 -19.89 0.11
C LYS A 378 7.52 -18.45 -0.04
N SER A 379 7.01 -17.87 1.04
CA SER A 379 6.55 -16.47 1.03
C SER A 379 7.70 -15.45 1.15
N TYR A 380 8.88 -15.88 1.58
CA TYR A 380 10.03 -15.00 1.89
C TYR A 380 9.68 -13.91 2.92
N LYS A 381 8.76 -14.21 3.82
CA LYS A 381 8.23 -13.25 4.79
C LYS A 381 7.54 -12.03 4.13
N ASP A 382 7.08 -12.18 2.90
CA ASP A 382 6.34 -11.18 2.15
C ASP A 382 4.87 -11.59 2.03
N HIS A 383 4.00 -10.83 2.71
CA HIS A 383 2.56 -11.09 2.73
C HIS A 383 1.92 -11.09 1.35
N ARG A 384 2.40 -10.24 0.41
CA ARG A 384 1.85 -10.17 -0.95
C ARG A 384 2.19 -11.41 -1.77
N LEU A 385 3.39 -11.93 -1.61
CA LEU A 385 3.77 -13.19 -2.26
C LEU A 385 2.99 -14.37 -1.65
N ALA A 386 2.84 -14.42 -0.33
CA ALA A 386 2.05 -15.45 0.35
C ALA A 386 0.61 -15.51 -0.20
N MET A 387 -0.07 -14.36 -0.30
CA MET A 387 -1.43 -14.26 -0.84
C MET A 387 -1.50 -14.62 -2.33
N THR A 388 -0.49 -14.22 -3.12
CA THR A 388 -0.38 -14.58 -4.54
C THR A 388 -0.27 -16.10 -4.71
N LEU A 389 0.55 -16.75 -3.89
CA LEU A 389 0.72 -18.21 -3.92
C LEU A 389 -0.56 -18.93 -3.47
N TYR A 390 -1.29 -18.39 -2.50
CA TYR A 390 -2.61 -18.93 -2.13
C TYR A 390 -3.55 -18.96 -3.35
N VAL A 391 -3.70 -17.81 -4.02
CA VAL A 391 -4.54 -17.72 -5.22
C VAL A 391 -4.06 -18.68 -6.33
N ALA A 392 -2.74 -18.81 -6.52
CA ALA A 392 -2.16 -19.78 -7.46
C ALA A 392 -2.56 -21.22 -7.12
N GLY A 393 -2.53 -21.57 -5.82
CA GLY A 393 -2.92 -22.90 -5.34
C GLY A 393 -4.36 -23.27 -5.65
N LEU A 394 -5.27 -22.28 -5.74
CA LEU A 394 -6.68 -22.51 -6.09
C LEU A 394 -6.88 -23.05 -7.51
N ILE A 395 -5.91 -22.89 -8.41
CA ILE A 395 -6.00 -23.33 -9.81
C ILE A 395 -4.96 -24.40 -10.18
N CYS A 396 -4.03 -24.73 -9.28
CA CYS A 396 -3.03 -25.75 -9.51
C CYS A 396 -3.66 -27.15 -9.68
N GLY A 397 -3.02 -28.00 -10.50
CA GLY A 397 -3.45 -29.37 -10.73
C GLY A 397 -3.31 -30.28 -9.50
N LYS A 398 -2.35 -30.00 -8.62
CA LYS A 398 -2.11 -30.64 -7.33
C LYS A 398 -2.03 -29.58 -6.23
N GLU A 399 -2.27 -29.98 -4.98
CA GLU A 399 -2.11 -29.08 -3.81
C GLU A 399 -0.68 -28.55 -3.72
N ILE A 400 -0.55 -27.36 -3.12
CA ILE A 400 0.75 -26.74 -2.84
C ILE A 400 0.89 -26.49 -1.34
N LEU A 401 2.13 -26.53 -0.85
CA LEU A 401 2.47 -26.13 0.51
C LEU A 401 3.13 -24.75 0.47
N ILE A 402 2.60 -23.78 1.23
CA ILE A 402 3.16 -22.44 1.34
C ILE A 402 3.81 -22.30 2.71
N ASN A 403 5.12 -22.12 2.74
CA ASN A 403 5.89 -21.89 3.96
C ASN A 403 5.82 -20.41 4.36
N ASP A 404 5.86 -20.16 5.67
CA ASP A 404 5.84 -18.81 6.29
C ASP A 404 4.56 -18.02 5.94
N PHE A 405 3.39 -18.68 5.86
CA PHE A 405 2.12 -18.04 5.45
C PHE A 405 1.59 -17.05 6.49
N GLU A 406 1.96 -17.17 7.76
CA GLU A 406 1.53 -16.27 8.85
C GLU A 406 1.86 -14.80 8.63
N TRP A 407 2.79 -14.48 7.74
CA TRP A 407 3.13 -13.10 7.38
C TRP A 407 1.98 -12.34 6.72
N VAL A 408 0.95 -13.04 6.23
CA VAL A 408 -0.30 -12.43 5.75
C VAL A 408 -0.97 -11.59 6.84
N ASN A 409 -0.89 -12.00 8.12
CA ASN A 409 -1.51 -11.31 9.26
C ASN A 409 -0.97 -9.89 9.49
N ILE A 410 0.19 -9.54 8.96
CA ILE A 410 0.74 -8.18 9.06
C ILE A 410 -0.16 -7.15 8.38
N SER A 411 -0.81 -7.53 7.27
CA SER A 411 -1.62 -6.61 6.47
C SER A 411 -3.05 -7.07 6.27
N PHE A 412 -3.35 -8.37 6.38
CA PHE A 412 -4.65 -8.92 6.03
C PHE A 412 -4.98 -10.18 6.87
N PRO A 413 -5.24 -10.04 8.16
CA PRO A 413 -5.50 -11.19 9.04
C PRO A 413 -6.77 -11.99 8.66
N GLU A 414 -7.79 -11.34 8.06
CA GLU A 414 -9.04 -11.98 7.64
C GLU A 414 -8.97 -12.70 6.29
N PHE A 415 -7.81 -12.75 5.64
CA PHE A 415 -7.64 -13.26 4.27
C PHE A 415 -8.23 -14.66 4.05
N LEU A 416 -7.89 -15.62 4.89
CA LEU A 416 -8.37 -16.99 4.76
C LEU A 416 -9.87 -17.09 5.04
N GLU A 417 -10.37 -16.40 6.05
CA GLU A 417 -11.79 -16.38 6.41
C GLU A 417 -12.66 -15.91 5.24
N LEU A 418 -12.24 -14.82 4.57
CA LEU A 418 -12.98 -14.30 3.43
C LEU A 418 -12.97 -15.24 2.22
N PHE A 419 -11.87 -15.96 1.97
CA PHE A 419 -11.86 -17.00 0.93
C PHE A 419 -12.77 -18.19 1.29
N GLU A 420 -12.82 -18.61 2.55
CA GLU A 420 -13.72 -19.70 2.98
C GLU A 420 -15.20 -19.33 2.83
N ARG A 421 -15.56 -18.04 3.02
CA ARG A 421 -16.93 -17.55 2.79
C ARG A 421 -17.36 -17.61 1.31
N LEU A 422 -16.41 -17.63 0.37
CA LEU A 422 -16.68 -17.66 -1.07
C LEU A 422 -16.69 -19.07 -1.66
N LYS A 423 -16.17 -20.08 -0.96
CA LYS A 423 -16.14 -21.50 -1.39
C LYS A 423 -17.48 -22.17 -1.18
#